data_d318a54ba911cbd7bed87d93d8fc4a16
#
_entry.id   d318a54ba911cbd7bed87d93d8fc4a16
#
_cell.length_a   1.000
_cell.length_b   1.000
_cell.length_c   1.000
_cell.angle_alpha   90.00
_cell.angle_beta   90.00
_cell.angle_gamma   90.00
#
_symmetry.space_group_name_H-M   'P 1'
#
loop_
_entity.id
_entity.type
_entity.pdbx_description
1 polymer ?
#
loop_
_entity_poly.entity_id
_entity_poly.type
_entity_poly.pdbx_seq_one_letter_code
_entity_poly.pdbx_strand_id
1 'polypeptide(L)' 'MSDETEDKTIYKVVLNHEEQYSIWPAERENPPGWRDAGKSGPKAECLAYIKEVWTDMRPLSLRKKMEEMAGKRN' A
#
# COMPACT_ATOMS: atom_id res chain seq x y z
N MET A 1 -9.53 22.99 -7.49
CA MET A 1 -9.83 23.15 -7.02
C MET A 1 -10.45 22.77 -6.02
N SER A 2 -11.10 23.09 -5.76
CA SER A 2 -11.87 22.80 -4.62
C SER A 2 -12.42 21.41 -4.61
N ASP A 3 -12.36 20.74 -5.67
CA ASP A 3 -12.89 19.41 -5.68
C ASP A 3 -12.21 18.52 -4.71
N GLU A 4 -10.93 18.64 -4.58
CA GLU A 4 -10.25 17.80 -3.68
C GLU A 4 -10.63 18.10 -2.28
N THR A 5 -10.83 19.35 -1.98
CA THR A 5 -11.14 19.67 -0.61
C THR A 5 -12.53 19.20 -0.24
N GLU A 6 -13.37 18.96 -1.23
CA GLU A 6 -14.71 18.54 -0.94
C GLU A 6 -14.90 17.05 -1.01
N ASP A 7 -13.87 16.35 -1.38
CA ASP A 7 -13.95 14.91 -1.44
C ASP A 7 -13.93 14.37 -0.03
N LYS A 8 -15.07 13.89 0.44
CA LYS A 8 -15.19 13.36 1.78
C LYS A 8 -15.11 11.86 1.83
N THR A 9 -14.71 11.27 0.72
CA THR A 9 -14.60 9.84 0.66
C THR A 9 -13.48 9.37 1.57
N ILE A 10 -13.77 8.35 2.34
CA ILE A 10 -12.77 7.73 3.21
C ILE A 10 -12.20 6.56 2.48
N TYR A 11 -10.89 6.51 2.46
CA TYR A 11 -10.19 5.43 1.80
C TYR A 11 -9.47 4.59 2.83
N LYS A 12 -9.06 3.42 2.44
CA LYS A 12 -8.25 2.56 3.28
C LYS A 12 -7.05 2.12 2.48
N VAL A 13 -5.98 1.81 3.18
CA VAL A 13 -4.78 1.30 2.54
C VAL A 13 -4.87 -0.22 2.55
N VAL A 14 -4.62 -0.81 1.40
CA VAL A 14 -4.64 -2.26 1.26
C VAL A 14 -3.31 -2.70 0.68
N LEU A 15 -2.96 -3.95 0.91
CA LEU A 15 -1.72 -4.49 0.36
C LEU A 15 -1.96 -5.94 -0.03
N ASN A 16 -1.15 -6.41 -0.96
CA ASN A 16 -1.28 -7.78 -1.43
C ASN A 16 -0.12 -8.62 -0.89
N HIS A 17 -0.06 -9.86 -1.34
CA HIS A 17 0.97 -10.78 -0.84
C HIS A 17 2.37 -10.39 -1.28
N GLU A 18 2.48 -9.51 -2.26
CA GLU A 18 3.78 -9.00 -2.68
C GLU A 18 4.14 -7.73 -1.93
N GLU A 19 3.32 -7.35 -0.96
CA GLU A 19 3.51 -6.14 -0.18
C GLU A 19 3.49 -4.89 -1.04
N GLN A 20 2.65 -4.90 -2.06
CA GLN A 20 2.38 -3.72 -2.85
C GLN A 20 1.16 -3.03 -2.26
N TYR A 21 1.24 -1.73 -2.11
CA TYR A 21 0.21 -0.96 -1.43
C TYR A 21 -0.67 -0.22 -2.43
N SER A 22 -1.92 -0.01 -2.03
CA SER A 22 -2.84 0.76 -2.83
C SER A 22 -3.90 1.35 -1.92
N ILE A 23 -4.73 2.24 -2.45
CA ILE A 23 -5.84 2.77 -1.67
C ILE A 23 -7.12 2.26 -2.28
N TRP A 24 -8.14 2.12 -1.45
CA TRP A 24 -9.41 1.53 -1.85
C TRP A 24 -10.50 2.21 -1.05
N PRO A 25 -11.68 2.44 -1.62
CA PRO A 25 -12.76 3.04 -0.82
C PRO A 25 -13.02 2.21 0.42
N ALA A 26 -13.10 2.88 1.57
CA ALA A 26 -13.20 2.17 2.83
C ALA A 26 -14.49 1.36 2.94
N GLU A 27 -15.54 1.82 2.25
CA GLU A 27 -16.82 1.14 2.35
C GLU A 27 -16.90 -0.08 1.45
N ARG A 28 -15.92 -0.31 0.61
CA ARG A 28 -15.94 -1.44 -0.29
C ARG A 28 -15.12 -2.58 0.25
N GLU A 29 -15.49 -3.78 -0.16
CA GLU A 29 -14.70 -4.94 0.20
C GLU A 29 -13.40 -4.91 -0.56
N ASN A 30 -12.37 -5.49 0.03
CA ASN A 30 -11.08 -5.52 -0.62
C ASN A 30 -11.12 -6.34 -1.90
N PRO A 31 -10.32 -5.95 -2.90
CA PRO A 31 -10.22 -6.80 -4.09
C PRO A 31 -9.62 -8.14 -3.72
N PRO A 32 -9.86 -9.18 -4.52
CA PRO A 32 -9.29 -10.48 -4.24
C PRO A 32 -7.77 -10.40 -4.13
N GLY A 33 -7.24 -11.03 -3.09
CA GLY A 33 -5.80 -11.03 -2.90
C GLY A 33 -5.25 -9.85 -2.15
N TRP A 34 -6.11 -8.92 -1.71
CA TRP A 34 -5.68 -7.73 -0.97
C TRP A 34 -6.26 -7.76 0.42
N ARG A 35 -5.53 -7.20 1.36
CA ARG A 35 -5.97 -7.15 2.74
C ARG A 35 -5.73 -5.75 3.30
N ASP A 36 -6.38 -5.44 4.40
CA ASP A 36 -6.23 -4.14 5.03
C ASP A 36 -4.84 -3.97 5.61
N ALA A 37 -4.29 -2.78 5.42
CA ALA A 37 -3.00 -2.46 6.00
C ALA A 37 -3.14 -1.79 7.37
N GLY A 38 -4.38 -1.48 7.77
CA GLY A 38 -4.58 -0.90 9.09
C GLY A 38 -4.65 0.62 9.11
N LYS A 39 -4.72 1.24 7.95
CA LYS A 39 -4.81 2.69 7.86
C LYS A 39 -6.01 3.08 7.02
N SER A 40 -6.77 4.03 7.50
CA SER A 40 -7.88 4.57 6.72
C SER A 40 -7.98 6.05 7.00
N GLY A 41 -8.66 6.76 6.11
CA GLY A 41 -8.83 8.19 6.25
C GLY A 41 -8.92 8.83 4.89
N PRO A 42 -8.76 10.16 4.85
CA PRO A 42 -8.77 10.86 3.57
C PRO A 42 -7.67 10.36 2.65
N LYS A 43 -7.90 10.54 1.37
CA LYS A 43 -6.96 10.05 0.37
C LYS A 43 -5.53 10.54 0.64
N ALA A 44 -5.40 11.81 0.99
CA ALA A 44 -4.07 12.37 1.20
C ALA A 44 -3.34 11.65 2.33
N GLU A 45 -4.06 11.31 3.39
CA GLU A 45 -3.44 10.62 4.51
C GLU A 45 -3.05 9.20 4.15
N CYS A 46 -3.88 8.54 3.36
CA CYS A 46 -3.57 7.19 2.93
C CYS A 46 -2.33 7.17 2.06
N LEU A 47 -2.23 8.15 1.15
CA LEU A 47 -1.07 8.22 0.29
C LEU A 47 0.20 8.53 1.07
N ALA A 48 0.08 9.40 2.07
CA ALA A 48 1.22 9.72 2.90
C ALA A 48 1.69 8.50 3.69
N TYR A 49 0.73 7.71 4.17
CA TYR A 49 1.06 6.51 4.88
C TYR A 49 1.81 5.53 3.99
N ILE A 50 1.33 5.36 2.77
CA ILE A 50 1.98 4.46 1.82
C ILE A 50 3.40 4.92 1.56
N LYS A 51 3.57 6.22 1.37
CA LYS A 51 4.90 6.75 1.10
C LYS A 51 5.84 6.48 2.25
N GLU A 52 5.30 6.49 3.45
CA GLU A 52 6.11 6.29 4.64
C GLU A 52 6.52 4.83 4.82
N VAL A 53 5.59 3.91 4.56
CA VAL A 53 5.84 2.51 4.86
C VAL A 53 6.35 1.72 3.66
N TRP A 54 6.06 2.19 2.46
CA TRP A 54 6.44 1.46 1.25
C TRP A 54 7.70 2.10 0.68
N THR A 55 8.80 1.85 1.36
CA THR A 55 10.07 2.46 0.99
C THR A 55 10.75 1.74 -0.15
N ASP A 56 10.43 0.46 -0.33
CA ASP A 56 10.97 -0.33 -1.43
C ASP A 56 9.80 -0.78 -2.29
N MET A 57 9.66 -0.20 -3.45
CA MET A 57 8.49 -0.44 -4.28
C MET A 57 8.57 -1.71 -5.10
N ARG A 58 9.64 -2.44 -4.96
CA ARG A 58 9.75 -3.71 -5.66
C ARG A 58 8.87 -4.75 -4.98
N PRO A 59 8.33 -5.71 -5.74
CA PRO A 59 7.51 -6.75 -5.14
C PRO A 59 8.28 -7.55 -4.12
N LEU A 60 7.56 -8.10 -3.17
CA LEU A 60 8.18 -8.86 -2.10
C LEU A 60 9.00 -10.03 -2.62
N SER A 61 8.49 -10.74 -3.62
CA SER A 61 9.21 -11.89 -4.14
C SER A 61 10.55 -11.48 -4.71
N LEU A 62 10.61 -10.33 -5.37
CA LEU A 62 11.85 -9.85 -5.92
C LEU A 62 12.81 -9.44 -4.80
N ARG A 63 12.29 -8.78 -3.78
CA ARG A 63 13.13 -8.37 -2.66
C ARG A 63 13.73 -9.57 -1.94
N LYS A 64 12.93 -10.61 -1.77
CA LYS A 64 13.41 -11.81 -1.12
C LYS A 64 14.49 -12.49 -1.93
N LYS A 65 14.31 -12.51 -3.24
CA LYS A 65 15.29 -13.12 -4.09
C LYS A 65 16.62 -12.38 -4.05
N MET A 66 16.56 -11.06 -4.07
CA MET A 66 17.77 -10.26 -4.01
C MET A 66 18.47 -10.44 -2.67
N GLU A 67 17.69 -10.52 -1.60
CA GLU A 67 18.24 -10.71 -0.28
C GLU A 67 18.91 -12.07 -0.18
N GLU A 68 18.27 -13.08 -0.75
CA GLU A 68 18.82 -14.42 -0.74
C GLU A 68 20.14 -14.49 -1.49
N MET A 69 20.17 -13.82 -2.64
CA MET A 69 21.40 -13.81 -3.43
C MET A 69 22.51 -13.09 -2.70
N ALA A 70 22.17 -12.00 -2.04
CA ALA A 70 23.18 -11.28 -1.29
C ALA A 70 23.73 -12.13 -0.16
N GLY A 71 22.84 -12.88 0.49
CA GLY A 71 23.29 -13.75 1.57
C GLY A 71 24.18 -14.86 1.11
N LYS A 72 23.99 -15.31 -0.12
CA LYS A 72 24.80 -16.40 -0.62
C LYS A 72 26.17 -15.98 -1.05
N ARG A 73 26.36 -14.71 -1.23
CA ARG A 73 27.64 -14.26 -1.70
C ARG A 73 28.73 -14.53 -0.72
N ASN A 74 28.40 -14.73 0.49
CA ASN A 74 29.43 -15.06 1.45
C ASN A 74 29.85 -16.49 1.34
#